data_ff2360f81ae523762f89551fb36f2357
#
_entry.id   ff2360f81ae523762f89551fb36f2357
#
_cell.length_a   1.000
_cell.length_b   1.000
_cell.length_c   1.000
_cell.angle_alpha   90.00
_cell.angle_beta   90.00
_cell.angle_gamma   90.00
#
_symmetry.space_group_name_H-M   'P 1'
#
loop_
_entity.id
_entity.type
_entity.pdbx_description
1 polymer ?
#
loop_
_entity_poly.entity_id
_entity_poly.type
_entity_poly.pdbx_seq_one_letter_code
_entity_poly.pdbx_strand_id
1 'polypeptide(L)'
;MAKVMVVDDAYSELKLMERILKSAGLEVVCFPDGDQLEERMVQEQPDVLLLDIVMPNRNGYEILRSLKRDERTKRTPVVLVSSKNQESDRVWGRRQGADEYLGKPFTAEQLVTIVRQFVK
;
A
#
# COMPACT_ATOMS: atom_id res chain seq x y z
N MET A 1 -10.03 2.81 -15.73
CA MET A 1 -10.39 2.33 -14.37
C MET A 1 -9.18 2.49 -13.45
N ALA A 2 -9.42 2.98 -12.25
CA ALA A 2 -8.34 3.17 -11.29
C ALA A 2 -7.78 1.82 -10.83
N LYS A 3 -6.48 1.75 -10.70
CA LYS A 3 -5.76 0.53 -10.32
C LYS A 3 -5.08 0.71 -8.97
N VAL A 4 -5.30 -0.24 -8.07
CA VAL A 4 -4.69 -0.29 -6.74
C VAL A 4 -3.75 -1.48 -6.69
N MET A 5 -2.51 -1.25 -6.25
CA MET A 5 -1.57 -2.34 -5.98
C MET A 5 -1.57 -2.60 -4.48
N VAL A 6 -1.64 -3.87 -4.08
CA VAL A 6 -1.62 -4.28 -2.68
C VAL A 6 -0.46 -5.24 -2.46
N VAL A 7 0.38 -4.93 -1.47
CA VAL A 7 1.52 -5.76 -1.11
C VAL A 7 1.43 -6.11 0.37
N ASP A 8 1.21 -7.39 0.67
CA ASP A 8 1.03 -7.90 2.03
C ASP A 8 1.35 -9.39 2.03
N ASP A 9 2.16 -9.85 2.97
CA ASP A 9 2.57 -11.25 3.05
C ASP A 9 1.52 -12.14 3.73
N ALA A 10 0.55 -11.57 4.41
CA ALA A 10 -0.54 -12.31 5.02
C ALA A 10 -1.61 -12.57 3.97
N TYR A 11 -1.69 -13.81 3.48
CA TYR A 11 -2.55 -14.18 2.37
C TYR A 11 -4.02 -13.80 2.61
N SER A 12 -4.54 -14.08 3.81
CA SER A 12 -5.94 -13.80 4.13
C SER A 12 -6.24 -12.28 4.09
N GLU A 13 -5.30 -11.48 4.57
CA GLU A 13 -5.46 -10.02 4.55
C GLU A 13 -5.34 -9.47 3.13
N LEU A 14 -4.42 -10.01 2.36
CA LEU A 14 -4.25 -9.66 0.96
C LEU A 14 -5.54 -9.90 0.18
N LYS A 15 -6.13 -11.08 0.37
CA LYS A 15 -7.38 -11.45 -0.31
C LYS A 15 -8.57 -10.63 0.17
N LEU A 16 -8.60 -10.28 1.44
CA LEU A 16 -9.65 -9.44 1.99
C LEU A 16 -9.62 -8.05 1.35
N MET A 17 -8.44 -7.43 1.28
CA MET A 17 -8.29 -6.12 0.65
C MET A 17 -8.65 -6.18 -0.83
N GLU A 18 -8.21 -7.22 -1.53
CA GLU A 18 -8.54 -7.41 -2.94
C GLU A 18 -10.05 -7.46 -3.15
N ARG A 19 -10.75 -8.24 -2.33
CA ARG A 19 -12.21 -8.41 -2.43
C ARG A 19 -12.94 -7.10 -2.18
N ILE A 20 -12.54 -6.39 -1.13
CA ILE A 20 -13.18 -5.11 -0.76
C ILE A 20 -13.02 -4.09 -1.90
N LEU A 21 -11.81 -3.98 -2.42
CA LEU A 21 -11.51 -2.96 -3.44
C LEU A 21 -12.15 -3.30 -4.78
N LYS A 22 -12.18 -4.57 -5.16
CA LYS A 22 -12.90 -4.99 -6.37
C LYS A 22 -14.38 -4.73 -6.27
N SER A 23 -14.97 -4.97 -5.09
CA SER A 23 -16.38 -4.69 -4.85
C SER A 23 -16.69 -3.19 -4.96
N ALA A 24 -15.70 -2.35 -4.74
CA ALA A 24 -15.83 -0.90 -4.88
C ALA A 24 -15.59 -0.42 -6.32
N GLY A 25 -15.42 -1.33 -7.26
CA GLY A 25 -15.26 -1.00 -8.68
C GLY A 25 -13.83 -0.68 -9.09
N LEU A 26 -12.84 -1.06 -8.29
CA LEU A 26 -11.44 -0.77 -8.56
C LEU A 26 -10.75 -1.99 -9.16
N GLU A 27 -9.77 -1.75 -10.02
CA GLU A 27 -8.88 -2.80 -10.48
C GLU A 27 -7.80 -3.00 -9.42
N VAL A 28 -7.48 -4.27 -9.11
CA VAL A 28 -6.55 -4.58 -8.02
C VAL A 28 -5.50 -5.57 -8.50
N VAL A 29 -4.25 -5.29 -8.20
CA VAL A 29 -3.15 -6.23 -8.43
C VAL A 29 -2.46 -6.46 -7.11
N CYS A 30 -2.22 -7.73 -6.76
CA CYS A 30 -1.72 -8.15 -5.45
C CYS A 30 -0.39 -8.87 -5.56
N PHE A 31 0.51 -8.57 -4.64
CA PHE A 31 1.78 -9.28 -4.53
C PHE A 31 2.03 -9.66 -3.06
N PRO A 32 2.52 -10.89 -2.80
CA PRO A 32 2.67 -11.36 -1.41
C PRO A 32 3.95 -10.88 -0.74
N ASP A 33 4.80 -10.14 -1.45
CA ASP A 33 6.07 -9.65 -0.92
C ASP A 33 6.54 -8.42 -1.69
N GLY A 34 7.62 -7.81 -1.19
CA GLY A 34 8.20 -6.62 -1.82
C GLY A 34 9.27 -6.91 -2.86
N ASP A 35 9.39 -8.16 -3.29
CA ASP A 35 10.42 -8.54 -4.25
C ASP A 35 10.23 -7.82 -5.58
N GLN A 36 11.29 -7.13 -6.03
CA GLN A 36 11.29 -6.36 -7.27
C GLN A 36 10.11 -5.37 -7.37
N LEU A 37 9.71 -4.80 -6.23
CA LEU A 37 8.51 -3.97 -6.20
C LEU A 37 8.66 -2.72 -7.07
N GLU A 38 9.84 -2.14 -7.13
CA GLU A 38 10.10 -0.96 -7.97
C GLU A 38 9.77 -1.28 -9.43
N GLU A 39 10.21 -2.43 -9.93
CA GLU A 39 9.95 -2.83 -11.30
C GLU A 39 8.47 -3.16 -11.52
N ARG A 40 7.82 -3.79 -10.54
CA ARG A 40 6.39 -4.09 -10.61
C ARG A 40 5.56 -2.81 -10.66
N MET A 41 5.96 -1.79 -9.91
CA MET A 41 5.31 -0.48 -9.94
C MET A 41 5.41 0.16 -11.33
N VAL A 42 6.58 0.05 -11.96
CA VAL A 42 6.78 0.59 -13.31
C VAL A 42 5.90 -0.15 -14.31
N GLN A 43 5.81 -1.47 -14.21
CA GLN A 43 5.01 -2.29 -15.12
C GLN A 43 3.52 -2.04 -14.95
N GLU A 44 3.05 -2.00 -13.70
CA GLU A 44 1.61 -1.92 -13.42
C GLU A 44 1.07 -0.50 -13.41
N GLN A 45 1.91 0.47 -13.11
CA GLN A 45 1.53 1.89 -13.02
C GLN A 45 0.26 2.11 -12.20
N PRO A 46 0.25 1.66 -10.92
CA PRO A 46 -0.95 1.82 -10.11
C PRO A 46 -1.17 3.27 -9.73
N ASP A 47 -2.41 3.62 -9.43
CA ASP A 47 -2.77 4.94 -8.94
C ASP A 47 -2.42 5.12 -7.47
N VAL A 48 -2.37 4.02 -6.72
CA VAL A 48 -1.99 4.01 -5.31
C VAL A 48 -1.46 2.63 -4.92
N LEU A 49 -0.48 2.62 -4.02
CA LEU A 49 0.09 1.39 -3.46
C LEU A 49 -0.33 1.27 -1.99
N LEU A 50 -0.89 0.13 -1.62
CA LEU A 50 -1.13 -0.25 -0.23
C LEU A 50 0.00 -1.19 0.17
N LEU A 51 0.77 -0.83 1.18
CA LEU A 51 2.01 -1.52 1.53
C LEU A 51 2.04 -1.89 3.01
N ASP A 52 2.15 -3.19 3.30
CA ASP A 52 2.35 -3.66 4.67
C ASP A 52 3.78 -3.33 5.11
N ILE A 53 3.95 -3.02 6.39
CA ILE A 53 5.24 -2.66 6.95
C ILE A 53 6.06 -3.90 7.30
N VAL A 54 5.44 -4.86 8.01
CA VAL A 54 6.15 -6.01 8.54
C VAL A 54 6.06 -7.17 7.55
N MET A 55 7.11 -7.38 6.78
CA MET A 55 7.19 -8.46 5.80
C MET A 55 8.57 -9.11 5.86
N PRO A 56 8.68 -10.40 5.49
CA PRO A 56 9.98 -11.04 5.40
C PRO A 56 10.79 -10.43 4.26
N ASN A 57 12.11 -10.48 4.36
CA ASN A 57 13.09 -10.06 3.36
C ASN A 57 13.23 -8.55 3.22
N ARG A 58 12.15 -7.82 2.98
CA ARG A 58 12.20 -6.36 2.87
C ARG A 58 11.15 -5.73 3.77
N ASN A 59 11.61 -4.83 4.62
CA ASN A 59 10.75 -4.04 5.50
C ASN A 59 10.02 -2.98 4.68
N GLY A 60 8.74 -2.75 4.99
CA GLY A 60 7.92 -1.78 4.26
C GLY A 60 8.48 -0.36 4.29
N TYR A 61 9.13 0.04 5.38
CA TYR A 61 9.76 1.37 5.44
C TYR A 61 10.92 1.49 4.46
N GLU A 62 11.73 0.43 4.32
CA GLU A 62 12.83 0.43 3.36
C GLU A 62 12.31 0.52 1.94
N ILE A 63 11.27 -0.24 1.64
CA ILE A 63 10.61 -0.21 0.33
C ILE A 63 10.09 1.18 0.05
N LEU A 64 9.40 1.78 1.02
CA LEU A 64 8.83 3.12 0.88
C LEU A 64 9.91 4.14 0.54
N ARG A 65 11.03 4.12 1.28
CA ARG A 65 12.14 5.03 1.00
C ARG A 65 12.70 4.84 -0.40
N SER A 66 12.85 3.58 -0.82
CA SER A 66 13.33 3.25 -2.16
C SER A 66 12.39 3.79 -3.24
N LEU A 67 11.08 3.59 -3.07
CA LEU A 67 10.08 4.07 -4.02
C LEU A 67 10.09 5.60 -4.14
N LYS A 68 10.26 6.29 -3.02
CA LYS A 68 10.24 7.76 -3.00
C LYS A 68 11.53 8.39 -3.53
N ARG A 69 12.61 7.62 -3.65
CA ARG A 69 13.87 8.06 -4.27
C ARG A 69 13.95 7.75 -5.75
N ASP A 70 13.19 6.78 -6.22
CA ASP A 70 13.21 6.33 -7.62
C ASP A 70 12.36 7.27 -8.46
N GLU A 71 12.97 7.89 -9.47
CA GLU A 71 12.29 8.84 -10.35
C GLU A 71 11.05 8.24 -11.02
N ARG A 72 11.06 6.92 -11.23
CA ARG A 72 9.98 6.21 -11.90
C ARG A 72 8.76 5.98 -11.02
N THR A 73 8.93 6.03 -9.68
CA THR A 73 7.88 5.64 -8.72
C THR A 73 7.57 6.70 -7.68
N LYS A 74 8.41 7.71 -7.53
CA LYS A 74 8.32 8.65 -6.40
C LYS A 74 7.00 9.42 -6.33
N ARG A 75 6.27 9.54 -7.43
CA ARG A 75 5.01 10.29 -7.47
C ARG A 75 3.79 9.43 -7.16
N THR A 76 3.94 8.11 -7.12
CA THR A 76 2.82 7.22 -6.80
C THR A 76 2.53 7.31 -5.31
N PRO A 77 1.29 7.61 -4.93
CA PRO A 77 0.92 7.65 -3.51
C PRO A 77 1.09 6.28 -2.87
N VAL A 78 1.57 6.28 -1.64
CA VAL A 78 1.76 5.05 -0.86
C VAL A 78 1.02 5.18 0.46
N VAL A 79 0.14 4.21 0.72
CA VAL A 79 -0.57 4.07 2.00
C VAL A 79 0.06 2.90 2.74
N LEU A 80 0.59 3.15 3.92
CA LEU A 80 1.07 2.06 4.77
C LEU A 80 -0.13 1.43 5.49
N VAL A 81 -0.18 0.11 5.51
CA VAL A 81 -1.26 -0.64 6.15
C VAL A 81 -0.62 -1.61 7.14
N SER A 82 -0.87 -1.42 8.43
CA SER A 82 -0.13 -2.18 9.44
C SER A 82 -0.87 -2.29 10.76
N SER A 83 -0.59 -3.38 11.49
CA SER A 83 -1.05 -3.54 12.88
C SER A 83 -0.26 -2.65 13.84
N LYS A 84 0.86 -2.10 13.41
CA LYS A 84 1.60 -1.08 14.16
C LYS A 84 0.88 0.25 13.95
N ASN A 85 -0.04 0.62 14.85
CA ASN A 85 -0.88 1.79 14.64
C ASN A 85 -0.89 2.78 15.80
N GLN A 86 0.18 2.81 16.60
CA GLN A 86 0.35 3.85 17.59
C GLN A 86 0.69 5.18 16.90
N GLU A 87 0.51 6.26 17.62
CA GLU A 87 0.80 7.60 17.06
C GLU A 87 2.24 7.71 16.56
N SER A 88 3.19 7.14 17.30
CA SER A 88 4.59 7.15 16.91
C SER A 88 4.82 6.42 15.58
N ASP A 89 4.10 5.32 15.35
CA ASP A 89 4.21 4.56 14.10
C ASP A 89 3.70 5.40 12.92
N ARG A 90 2.60 6.10 13.12
CA ARG A 90 1.99 6.94 12.08
C ARG A 90 2.90 8.11 11.73
N VAL A 91 3.47 8.76 12.75
CA VAL A 91 4.39 9.88 12.55
C VAL A 91 5.63 9.41 11.81
N TRP A 92 6.19 8.27 12.23
CA TRP A 92 7.38 7.70 11.59
C TRP A 92 7.11 7.36 10.12
N GLY A 93 5.97 6.71 9.85
CA GLY A 93 5.60 6.35 8.48
C GLY A 93 5.51 7.56 7.56
N ARG A 94 4.88 8.63 8.03
CA ARG A 94 4.76 9.86 7.24
C ARG A 94 6.12 10.50 6.99
N ARG A 95 7.01 10.46 7.97
CA ARG A 95 8.38 10.97 7.81
C ARG A 95 9.17 10.18 6.77
N GLN A 96 8.86 8.89 6.62
CA GLN A 96 9.51 8.07 5.59
C GLN A 96 8.93 8.33 4.20
N GLY A 97 7.85 9.08 4.10
CA GLY A 97 7.27 9.47 2.83
C GLY A 97 5.89 8.89 2.53
N ALA A 98 5.26 8.22 3.50
CA ALA A 98 3.91 7.69 3.30
C ALA A 98 2.92 8.84 3.13
N ASP A 99 2.02 8.68 2.18
CA ASP A 99 0.97 9.66 1.93
C ASP A 99 -0.20 9.48 2.89
N GLU A 100 -0.39 8.26 3.39
CA GLU A 100 -1.43 7.96 4.37
C GLU A 100 -1.06 6.70 5.14
N TYR A 101 -1.75 6.44 6.25
CA TYR A 101 -1.50 5.30 7.12
C TYR A 101 -2.84 4.70 7.57
N LEU A 102 -3.03 3.41 7.34
CA LEU A 102 -4.24 2.69 7.76
C LEU A 102 -3.88 1.61 8.75
N GLY A 103 -4.43 1.69 9.96
CA GLY A 103 -4.19 0.70 11.01
C GLY A 103 -5.04 -0.55 10.81
N LYS A 104 -4.47 -1.71 11.13
CA LYS A 104 -5.21 -2.97 11.18
C LYS A 104 -5.67 -3.22 12.62
N PRO A 105 -6.86 -3.75 12.86
CA PRO A 105 -7.89 -4.08 11.87
C PRO A 105 -8.60 -2.83 11.35
N PHE A 106 -9.06 -2.90 10.11
CA PHE A 106 -9.80 -1.81 9.48
C PHE A 106 -11.15 -2.32 8.99
N THR A 107 -12.10 -1.40 8.77
CA THR A 107 -13.37 -1.74 8.14
C THR A 107 -13.23 -1.57 6.63
N ALA A 108 -14.14 -2.21 5.88
CA ALA A 108 -14.19 -2.04 4.42
C ALA A 108 -14.35 -0.56 4.06
N GLU A 109 -15.19 0.16 4.80
CA GLU A 109 -15.42 1.59 4.57
C GLU A 109 -14.15 2.41 4.76
N GLN A 110 -13.37 2.12 5.82
CA GLN A 110 -12.10 2.81 6.05
C GLN A 110 -11.12 2.60 4.92
N LEU A 111 -10.99 1.36 4.45
CA LEU A 111 -10.09 1.04 3.35
C LEU A 111 -10.49 1.76 2.07
N VAL A 112 -11.75 1.69 1.71
CA VAL A 112 -12.25 2.34 0.49
C VAL A 112 -12.10 3.85 0.57
N THR A 113 -12.44 4.44 1.71
CA THR A 113 -12.36 5.89 1.90
C THR A 113 -10.93 6.39 1.72
N ILE A 114 -9.96 5.68 2.30
CA ILE A 114 -8.58 6.11 2.23
C ILE A 114 -8.03 5.98 0.79
N VAL A 115 -8.40 4.89 0.11
CA VAL A 115 -7.96 4.68 -1.29
C VAL A 115 -8.58 5.72 -2.22
N ARG A 116 -9.83 6.09 -2.01
CA ARG A 116 -10.51 7.07 -2.87
C ARG A 116 -9.90 8.47 -2.82
N GLN A 117 -9.07 8.76 -1.83
CA GLN A 117 -8.33 10.02 -1.80
C GLN A 117 -7.34 10.12 -2.97
N PHE A 118 -6.88 8.99 -3.49
CA PHE A 118 -5.80 8.92 -4.48
C PHE A 118 -6.24 8.42 -5.85
N VAL A 119 -7.50 8.05 -6.01
CA VAL A 119 -8.02 7.56 -7.29
C VAL A 119 -9.18 8.44 -7.74
N LYS A 120 -9.38 8.49 -9.04
CA LYS A 120 -10.46 9.31 -9.61
C LYS A 120 -11.57 8.48 -10.18
#